data_93fd7d1ccae0907164d7b7839cd0345e
#
_entry.id   93fd7d1ccae0907164d7b7839cd0345e
#
_cell.length_a   1.000
_cell.length_b   1.000
_cell.length_c   1.000
_cell.angle_alpha   90.00
_cell.angle_beta   90.00
_cell.angle_gamma   90.00
#
_symmetry.space_group_name_H-M   'P 1'
#
loop_
_entity.id
_entity.type
_entity.pdbx_description
1 polymer ?
#
loop_
_entity_poly.entity_id
_entity_poly.type
_entity_poly.pdbx_seq_one_letter_code
_entity_poly.pdbx_strand_id
1 'polypeptide(L)'
;MNILVVGASGYVGRHIVEQAHRRGHRVRAVVRDKARAESAGAWGAPSLADRVDEWVVGDVTDRSLTAGVCDGVDAVISALGVTRQKADPWDIDYRANLNILESARAHDVTRFCYVNAIHAESIRSQLTRAKTAFAQALIQSQLAHQVVSPSGYFSDMSAIAQMARRGRVYLLRPQGRLNPIHGADVAAY
;
A
#
# COMPACT_ATOMS: atom_id res chain seq x y z
N MET A 1 -18.97 -5.14 3.96
CA MET A 1 -17.99 -4.67 4.96
C MET A 1 -17.58 -3.25 4.60
N ASN A 2 -17.27 -2.43 5.59
CA ASN A 2 -16.64 -1.13 5.41
C ASN A 2 -15.13 -1.31 5.45
N ILE A 3 -14.44 -1.06 4.35
CA ILE A 3 -12.99 -1.28 4.23
C ILE A 3 -12.28 0.06 4.09
N LEU A 4 -11.32 0.33 4.98
CA LEU A 4 -10.39 1.44 4.83
C LEU A 4 -9.20 1.01 3.99
N VAL A 5 -8.93 1.73 2.89
CA VAL A 5 -7.73 1.52 2.08
C VAL A 5 -6.79 2.72 2.25
N VAL A 6 -5.61 2.47 2.81
CA VAL A 6 -4.57 3.48 3.00
C VAL A 6 -3.47 3.26 1.96
N GLY A 7 -3.00 4.35 1.34
CA GLY A 7 -2.16 4.26 0.14
C GLY A 7 -2.98 3.98 -1.13
N ALA A 8 -4.28 4.28 -1.11
CA ALA A 8 -5.24 3.97 -2.17
C ALA A 8 -4.85 4.52 -3.56
N SER A 9 -4.20 5.69 -3.65
CA SER A 9 -3.78 6.29 -4.92
C SER A 9 -2.50 5.68 -5.51
N GLY A 10 -1.82 4.78 -4.78
CA GLY A 10 -0.66 4.02 -5.26
C GLY A 10 -1.03 2.94 -6.27
N TYR A 11 -0.03 2.36 -6.96
CA TYR A 11 -0.26 1.32 -7.98
C TYR A 11 -1.07 0.14 -7.42
N VAL A 12 -0.62 -0.48 -6.34
CA VAL A 12 -1.33 -1.62 -5.72
C VAL A 12 -2.62 -1.16 -5.04
N GLY A 13 -2.59 -0.02 -4.35
CA GLY A 13 -3.76 0.51 -3.65
C GLY A 13 -4.97 0.72 -4.56
N ARG A 14 -4.75 1.17 -5.80
CA ARG A 14 -5.81 1.32 -6.81
C ARG A 14 -6.48 -0.01 -7.17
N HIS A 15 -5.70 -1.06 -7.35
CA HIS A 15 -6.23 -2.41 -7.61
C HIS A 15 -6.96 -2.97 -6.39
N ILE A 16 -6.49 -2.68 -5.16
CA ILE A 16 -7.18 -3.07 -3.92
C ILE A 16 -8.55 -2.39 -3.83
N VAL A 17 -8.62 -1.09 -4.07
CA VAL A 17 -9.90 -0.35 -4.10
C VAL A 17 -10.84 -0.92 -5.14
N GLU A 18 -10.38 -1.13 -6.38
CA GLU A 18 -11.19 -1.74 -7.44
C GLU A 18 -11.71 -3.12 -7.03
N GLN A 19 -10.87 -3.96 -6.47
CA GLN A 19 -11.26 -5.32 -6.07
C GLN A 19 -12.23 -5.32 -4.88
N ALA A 20 -12.04 -4.45 -3.90
CA ALA A 20 -12.97 -4.29 -2.78
C ALA A 20 -14.35 -3.82 -3.28
N HIS A 21 -14.38 -2.81 -4.14
CA HIS A 21 -15.61 -2.31 -4.75
C HIS A 21 -16.33 -3.40 -5.58
N ARG A 22 -15.60 -4.13 -6.42
CA ARG A 22 -16.16 -5.24 -7.23
C ARG A 22 -16.74 -6.37 -6.39
N ARG A 23 -16.24 -6.57 -5.17
CA ARG A 23 -16.77 -7.55 -4.20
C ARG A 23 -17.95 -7.01 -3.38
N GLY A 24 -18.42 -5.79 -3.69
CA GLY A 24 -19.56 -5.16 -3.01
C GLY A 24 -19.24 -4.63 -1.62
N HIS A 25 -17.97 -4.33 -1.33
CA HIS A 25 -17.59 -3.69 -0.08
C HIS A 25 -17.71 -2.17 -0.22
N ARG A 26 -18.08 -1.51 0.88
CA ARG A 26 -18.01 -0.07 0.98
C ARG A 26 -16.57 0.36 1.25
N VAL A 27 -16.04 1.25 0.42
CA VAL A 27 -14.62 1.64 0.45
C VAL A 27 -14.47 3.06 0.96
N ARG A 28 -13.72 3.23 2.06
CA ARG A 28 -13.13 4.50 2.51
C ARG A 28 -11.69 4.55 2.03
N ALA A 29 -11.32 5.59 1.29
CA ALA A 29 -9.97 5.75 0.75
C ALA A 29 -9.26 6.98 1.31
N VAL A 30 -8.05 6.80 1.86
CA VAL A 30 -7.21 7.91 2.29
C VAL A 30 -6.27 8.29 1.16
N VAL A 31 -6.32 9.54 0.73
CA VAL A 31 -5.51 10.08 -0.36
C VAL A 31 -5.06 11.52 -0.06
N ARG A 32 -3.91 11.93 -0.60
CA ARG A 32 -3.45 13.32 -0.50
C ARG A 32 -4.09 14.22 -1.56
N ASP A 33 -4.48 13.65 -2.68
CA ASP A 33 -5.03 14.35 -3.84
C ASP A 33 -6.13 13.50 -4.47
N LYS A 34 -7.38 13.93 -4.26
CA LYS A 34 -8.57 13.23 -4.76
C LYS A 34 -8.62 13.29 -6.28
N ALA A 35 -8.39 14.43 -6.91
CA ALA A 35 -8.49 14.59 -8.36
C ALA A 35 -7.48 13.67 -9.09
N ARG A 36 -6.26 13.56 -8.55
CA ARG A 36 -5.28 12.60 -9.04
C ARG A 36 -5.71 11.15 -8.83
N ALA A 37 -6.38 10.84 -7.74
CA ALA A 37 -6.87 9.49 -7.48
C ALA A 37 -8.02 9.10 -8.41
N GLU A 38 -8.91 10.03 -8.74
CA GLU A 38 -10.01 9.86 -9.70
C GLU A 38 -9.54 9.72 -11.14
N SER A 39 -8.35 10.16 -11.49
CA SER A 39 -7.75 9.92 -12.79
C SER A 39 -7.18 8.50 -12.90
N ALA A 40 -7.01 7.98 -14.12
CA ALA A 40 -6.32 6.71 -14.35
C ALA A 40 -4.89 6.73 -13.80
N GLY A 41 -4.49 5.65 -13.16
CA GLY A 41 -3.15 5.51 -12.61
C GLY A 41 -2.13 5.11 -13.68
N ALA A 42 -0.84 5.19 -13.33
CA ALA A 42 0.23 4.69 -14.18
C ALA A 42 0.14 3.17 -14.32
N TRP A 43 0.66 2.65 -15.45
CA TRP A 43 0.79 1.20 -15.72
C TRP A 43 -0.55 0.46 -15.75
N GLY A 44 -1.60 1.09 -16.23
CA GLY A 44 -2.92 0.49 -16.30
C GLY A 44 -3.65 0.37 -14.95
N ALA A 45 -3.12 0.98 -13.90
CA ALA A 45 -3.83 1.00 -12.62
C ALA A 45 -5.14 1.79 -12.74
N PRO A 46 -6.26 1.28 -12.19
CA PRO A 46 -7.58 1.84 -12.41
C PRO A 46 -7.74 3.26 -11.86
N SER A 47 -8.65 4.02 -12.45
CA SER A 47 -9.23 5.22 -11.82
C SER A 47 -9.98 4.81 -10.57
N LEU A 48 -10.02 5.68 -9.56
CA LEU A 48 -10.82 5.46 -8.36
C LEU A 48 -12.17 6.22 -8.40
N ALA A 49 -12.45 6.94 -9.48
CA ALA A 49 -13.78 7.52 -9.71
C ALA A 49 -14.83 6.40 -9.63
N ASP A 50 -15.93 6.67 -8.96
CA ASP A 50 -17.08 5.75 -8.80
C ASP A 50 -16.75 4.42 -8.07
N ARG A 51 -15.57 4.31 -7.44
CA ARG A 51 -15.13 3.11 -6.71
C ARG A 51 -14.90 3.34 -5.21
N VAL A 52 -15.03 4.57 -4.78
CA VAL A 52 -14.81 4.99 -3.40
C VAL A 52 -16.08 5.64 -2.86
N ASP A 53 -16.62 5.10 -1.78
CA ASP A 53 -17.82 5.60 -1.13
C ASP A 53 -17.53 6.79 -0.22
N GLU A 54 -16.32 6.82 0.35
CA GLU A 54 -15.92 7.87 1.28
C GLU A 54 -14.44 8.25 1.09
N TRP A 55 -14.21 9.54 0.87
CA TRP A 55 -12.88 10.11 0.69
C TRP A 55 -12.40 10.77 1.97
N VAL A 56 -11.23 10.38 2.44
CA VAL A 56 -10.45 11.09 3.45
C VAL A 56 -9.26 11.74 2.76
N VAL A 57 -9.28 13.07 2.66
CA VAL A 57 -8.23 13.81 1.95
C VAL A 57 -7.28 14.43 2.95
N GLY A 58 -6.01 14.01 2.91
CA GLY A 58 -4.98 14.54 3.80
C GLY A 58 -3.73 13.67 3.85
N ASP A 59 -2.79 14.06 4.70
CA ASP A 59 -1.54 13.34 4.89
C ASP A 59 -1.68 12.34 6.06
N VAL A 60 -1.35 11.08 5.81
CA VAL A 60 -1.38 10.00 6.80
C VAL A 60 -0.32 10.14 7.90
N THR A 61 0.63 11.07 7.75
CA THR A 61 1.57 11.42 8.81
C THR A 61 0.96 12.35 9.86
N ASP A 62 -0.17 12.99 9.52
CA ASP A 62 -0.93 13.82 10.45
C ASP A 62 -1.75 12.94 11.40
N ARG A 63 -1.39 12.97 12.68
CA ARG A 63 -2.10 12.20 13.72
C ARG A 63 -3.53 12.68 13.93
N SER A 64 -3.82 13.96 13.72
CA SER A 64 -5.17 14.49 13.90
C SER A 64 -6.13 13.92 12.84
N LEU A 65 -5.65 13.76 11.61
CA LEU A 65 -6.41 13.11 10.52
C LEU A 65 -6.58 11.62 10.77
N THR A 66 -5.53 10.94 11.26
CA THR A 66 -5.56 9.48 11.38
C THR A 66 -6.27 8.99 12.64
N ALA A 67 -6.46 9.84 13.66
CA ALA A 67 -7.05 9.43 14.93
C ALA A 67 -8.45 8.83 14.81
N GLY A 68 -9.32 9.38 13.94
CA GLY A 68 -10.70 8.92 13.74
C GLY A 68 -10.91 8.20 12.40
N VAL A 69 -9.83 7.91 11.64
CA VAL A 69 -9.96 7.40 10.26
C VAL A 69 -10.59 6.00 10.18
N CYS A 70 -10.53 5.25 11.27
CA CYS A 70 -11.10 3.90 11.37
C CYS A 70 -12.50 3.85 11.98
N ASP A 71 -13.12 4.99 12.30
CA ASP A 71 -14.49 5.00 12.85
C ASP A 71 -15.48 4.35 11.86
N GLY A 72 -16.22 3.33 12.34
CA GLY A 72 -17.16 2.55 11.54
C GLY A 72 -16.53 1.66 10.45
N VAL A 73 -15.22 1.36 10.56
CA VAL A 73 -14.48 0.48 9.64
C VAL A 73 -14.40 -0.93 10.18
N ASP A 74 -14.72 -1.93 9.36
CA ASP A 74 -14.61 -3.36 9.72
C ASP A 74 -13.20 -3.90 9.49
N ALA A 75 -12.54 -3.45 8.41
CA ALA A 75 -11.21 -3.93 8.02
C ALA A 75 -10.35 -2.81 7.43
N VAL A 76 -9.05 -2.86 7.71
CA VAL A 76 -8.03 -1.97 7.13
C VAL A 76 -7.17 -2.75 6.13
N ILE A 77 -6.91 -2.15 4.98
CA ILE A 77 -5.88 -2.63 4.04
C ILE A 77 -4.88 -1.51 3.82
N SER A 78 -3.64 -1.69 4.28
CA SER A 78 -2.58 -0.72 4.07
C SER A 78 -1.65 -1.15 2.94
N ALA A 79 -1.63 -0.35 1.87
CA ALA A 79 -0.66 -0.38 0.78
C ALA A 79 0.27 0.85 0.85
N LEU A 80 0.46 1.42 2.05
CA LEU A 80 1.40 2.51 2.25
C LEU A 80 2.84 2.06 2.00
N GLY A 81 3.60 2.92 1.36
CA GLY A 81 5.02 2.73 1.16
C GLY A 81 5.63 3.86 0.34
N VAL A 82 6.89 4.16 0.63
CA VAL A 82 7.70 5.09 -0.18
C VAL A 82 8.12 4.37 -1.46
N THR A 83 7.69 4.88 -2.62
CA THR A 83 8.10 4.31 -3.91
C THR A 83 8.98 5.25 -4.71
N ARG A 84 8.54 6.47 -4.99
CA ARG A 84 9.26 7.45 -5.82
C ARG A 84 9.35 8.84 -5.20
N GLN A 85 8.70 9.04 -4.06
CA GLN A 85 8.76 10.29 -3.31
C GLN A 85 10.04 10.33 -2.46
N LYS A 86 10.60 11.52 -2.28
CA LYS A 86 11.73 11.77 -1.38
C LYS A 86 11.23 11.89 0.08
N ALA A 87 10.51 10.88 0.57
CA ALA A 87 10.04 10.84 1.95
C ALA A 87 10.89 9.85 2.75
N ASP A 88 11.00 10.06 4.05
CA ASP A 88 11.66 9.11 4.93
C ASP A 88 10.79 7.84 5.04
N PRO A 89 11.33 6.65 4.77
CA PRO A 89 10.60 5.39 4.96
C PRO A 89 10.09 5.21 6.39
N TRP A 90 10.80 5.71 7.40
CA TRP A 90 10.35 5.63 8.78
C TRP A 90 9.08 6.45 9.05
N ASP A 91 8.89 7.57 8.35
CA ASP A 91 7.69 8.37 8.49
C ASP A 91 6.48 7.71 7.81
N ILE A 92 6.68 7.15 6.62
CA ILE A 92 5.58 6.61 5.80
C ILE A 92 5.35 5.12 6.07
N ASP A 93 6.41 4.29 5.95
CA ASP A 93 6.26 2.83 6.04
C ASP A 93 6.10 2.33 7.47
N TYR A 94 6.54 3.13 8.47
CA TYR A 94 6.42 2.78 9.89
C TYR A 94 5.45 3.68 10.65
N ARG A 95 5.76 4.97 10.88
CA ARG A 95 4.97 5.85 11.77
C ARG A 95 3.55 6.07 11.27
N ALA A 96 3.36 6.36 9.97
CA ALA A 96 2.02 6.54 9.42
C ALA A 96 1.19 5.26 9.54
N ASN A 97 1.77 4.09 9.28
CA ASN A 97 1.10 2.81 9.50
C ASN A 97 0.79 2.55 10.99
N LEU A 98 1.67 2.95 11.91
CA LEU A 98 1.37 2.87 13.35
C LEU A 98 0.18 3.76 13.73
N ASN A 99 0.09 4.98 13.21
CA ASN A 99 -1.06 5.86 13.48
C ASN A 99 -2.38 5.19 13.02
N ILE A 100 -2.38 4.54 11.85
CA ILE A 100 -3.54 3.78 11.37
C ILE A 100 -3.84 2.57 12.26
N LEU A 101 -2.82 1.85 12.71
CA LEU A 101 -2.98 0.71 13.61
C LEU A 101 -3.53 1.14 14.97
N GLU A 102 -3.07 2.27 15.52
CA GLU A 102 -3.61 2.86 16.75
C GLU A 102 -5.10 3.23 16.59
N SER A 103 -5.45 3.86 15.46
CA SER A 103 -6.85 4.17 15.14
C SER A 103 -7.69 2.89 14.98
N ALA A 104 -7.16 1.88 14.31
CA ALA A 104 -7.86 0.60 14.12
C ALA A 104 -8.19 -0.07 15.47
N ARG A 105 -7.25 -0.04 16.42
CA ARG A 105 -7.46 -0.58 17.77
C ARG A 105 -8.45 0.24 18.60
N ALA A 106 -8.48 1.55 18.42
CA ALA A 106 -9.38 2.45 19.13
C ALA A 106 -10.84 2.37 18.65
N HIS A 107 -11.07 1.85 17.44
CA HIS A 107 -12.38 1.79 16.80
C HIS A 107 -12.84 0.35 16.49
N ASP A 108 -12.34 -0.62 17.24
CA ASP A 108 -12.75 -2.03 17.18
C ASP A 108 -12.67 -2.67 15.78
N VAL A 109 -11.73 -2.22 14.95
CA VAL A 109 -11.45 -2.86 13.66
C VAL A 109 -11.10 -4.33 13.89
N THR A 110 -11.73 -5.23 13.15
CA THR A 110 -11.56 -6.66 13.37
C THR A 110 -10.37 -7.26 12.61
N ARG A 111 -9.94 -6.62 11.51
CA ARG A 111 -8.90 -7.18 10.62
C ARG A 111 -8.00 -6.11 10.02
N PHE A 112 -6.70 -6.39 9.96
CA PHE A 112 -5.73 -5.50 9.32
C PHE A 112 -4.85 -6.29 8.32
N CYS A 113 -4.90 -5.91 7.04
CA CYS A 113 -4.03 -6.45 6.00
C CYS A 113 -2.94 -5.42 5.66
N TYR A 114 -1.69 -5.87 5.60
CA TYR A 114 -0.54 -5.02 5.28
C TYR A 114 0.23 -5.54 4.08
N VAL A 115 0.47 -4.66 3.10
CA VAL A 115 1.31 -4.96 1.94
C VAL A 115 2.77 -4.63 2.26
N ASN A 116 3.54 -5.66 2.52
CA ASN A 116 4.97 -5.60 2.81
C ASN A 116 5.80 -5.71 1.51
N ALA A 117 6.99 -6.27 1.58
CA ALA A 117 7.82 -6.65 0.45
C ALA A 117 8.48 -8.01 0.73
N ILE A 118 8.67 -8.81 -0.33
CA ILE A 118 9.37 -10.09 -0.20
C ILE A 118 10.78 -9.90 0.36
N HIS A 119 11.20 -10.79 1.26
CA HIS A 119 12.51 -10.75 1.90
C HIS A 119 12.85 -9.43 2.62
N ALA A 120 11.84 -8.67 3.05
CA ALA A 120 12.07 -7.40 3.76
C ALA A 120 12.93 -7.58 5.02
N GLU A 121 12.80 -8.72 5.70
CA GLU A 121 13.58 -9.09 6.89
C GLU A 121 15.07 -9.36 6.59
N SER A 122 15.39 -9.76 5.36
CA SER A 122 16.76 -10.13 4.94
C SER A 122 17.52 -8.97 4.29
N ILE A 123 16.80 -7.96 3.76
CA ILE A 123 17.36 -6.81 3.06
C ILE A 123 17.53 -5.65 4.04
N ARG A 124 18.75 -5.15 4.21
CA ARG A 124 19.08 -4.11 5.21
C ARG A 124 19.06 -2.68 4.62
N SER A 125 17.98 -2.30 3.93
CA SER A 125 17.74 -0.90 3.56
C SER A 125 16.89 -0.20 4.64
N GLN A 126 16.87 1.13 4.64
CA GLN A 126 15.96 1.88 5.54
C GLN A 126 14.50 1.51 5.27
N LEU A 127 14.11 1.37 4.01
CA LEU A 127 12.76 0.99 3.59
C LEU A 127 12.35 -0.38 4.17
N THR A 128 13.18 -1.39 3.96
CA THR A 128 12.85 -2.75 4.43
C THR A 128 12.86 -2.87 5.94
N ARG A 129 13.76 -2.12 6.62
CA ARG A 129 13.77 -2.04 8.10
C ARG A 129 12.48 -1.41 8.64
N ALA A 130 12.02 -0.30 8.06
CA ALA A 130 10.77 0.35 8.44
C ALA A 130 9.56 -0.57 8.21
N LYS A 131 9.49 -1.23 7.05
CA LYS A 131 8.44 -2.22 6.73
C LYS A 131 8.43 -3.40 7.69
N THR A 132 9.59 -3.97 7.96
CA THR A 132 9.72 -5.11 8.92
C THR A 132 9.31 -4.69 10.33
N ALA A 133 9.72 -3.50 10.77
CA ALA A 133 9.34 -2.99 12.08
C ALA A 133 7.81 -2.82 12.21
N PHE A 134 7.14 -2.30 11.18
CA PHE A 134 5.68 -2.20 11.20
C PHE A 134 5.02 -3.59 11.14
N ALA A 135 5.49 -4.52 10.31
CA ALA A 135 4.95 -5.87 10.27
C ALA A 135 5.03 -6.55 11.65
N GLN A 136 6.14 -6.37 12.37
CA GLN A 136 6.29 -6.87 13.75
C GLN A 136 5.31 -6.20 14.72
N ALA A 137 5.13 -4.87 14.64
CA ALA A 137 4.16 -4.15 15.46
C ALA A 137 2.73 -4.63 15.21
N LEU A 138 2.38 -4.87 13.94
CA LEU A 138 1.08 -5.42 13.56
C LEU A 138 0.86 -6.83 14.13
N ILE A 139 1.84 -7.72 14.02
CA ILE A 139 1.78 -9.08 14.59
C ILE A 139 1.59 -9.03 16.10
N GLN A 140 2.25 -8.09 16.80
CA GLN A 140 2.14 -7.92 18.24
C GLN A 140 0.85 -7.23 18.68
N SER A 141 0.08 -6.64 17.77
CA SER A 141 -1.12 -5.85 18.09
C SER A 141 -2.33 -6.67 18.55
N GLN A 142 -2.30 -7.98 18.40
CA GLN A 142 -3.41 -8.92 18.66
C GLN A 142 -4.64 -8.77 17.74
N LEU A 143 -4.63 -7.84 16.79
CA LEU A 143 -5.64 -7.81 15.74
C LEU A 143 -5.51 -9.03 14.81
N ALA A 144 -6.62 -9.53 14.29
CA ALA A 144 -6.57 -10.47 13.18
C ALA A 144 -5.84 -9.78 12.02
N HIS A 145 -4.72 -10.34 11.59
CA HIS A 145 -3.85 -9.68 10.62
C HIS A 145 -3.42 -10.60 9.49
N GLN A 146 -3.06 -9.97 8.38
CA GLN A 146 -2.43 -10.61 7.23
C GLN A 146 -1.30 -9.72 6.75
N VAL A 147 -0.11 -10.30 6.56
CA VAL A 147 1.03 -9.61 5.96
C VAL A 147 1.30 -10.24 4.60
N VAL A 148 0.98 -9.52 3.54
CA VAL A 148 1.21 -9.94 2.16
C VAL A 148 2.55 -9.39 1.70
N SER A 149 3.46 -10.27 1.30
CA SER A 149 4.83 -9.89 0.88
C SER A 149 5.03 -10.17 -0.60
N PRO A 150 4.52 -9.30 -1.51
CA PRO A 150 4.67 -9.51 -2.95
C PRO A 150 6.13 -9.41 -3.36
N SER A 151 6.45 -10.09 -4.45
CA SER A 151 7.69 -9.88 -5.21
C SER A 151 7.67 -8.52 -5.94
N GLY A 152 8.67 -8.20 -6.74
CA GLY A 152 8.65 -6.98 -7.56
C GLY A 152 7.44 -6.95 -8.51
N TYR A 153 6.95 -5.77 -8.83
CA TYR A 153 5.81 -5.61 -9.72
C TYR A 153 6.23 -5.55 -11.20
N PHE A 154 5.36 -5.97 -12.11
CA PHE A 154 5.57 -5.75 -13.54
C PHE A 154 5.75 -4.26 -13.87
N SER A 155 5.10 -3.36 -13.16
CA SER A 155 5.32 -1.91 -13.30
C SER A 155 6.77 -1.48 -13.04
N ASP A 156 7.52 -2.19 -12.20
CA ASP A 156 8.92 -1.89 -11.91
C ASP A 156 9.84 -2.26 -13.08
N MET A 157 9.43 -3.24 -13.90
CA MET A 157 10.16 -3.64 -15.11
C MET A 157 10.23 -2.51 -16.15
N SER A 158 9.38 -1.51 -16.04
CA SER A 158 9.43 -0.31 -16.88
C SER A 158 10.76 0.46 -16.76
N ALA A 159 11.40 0.42 -15.60
CA ALA A 159 12.72 1.02 -15.42
C ALA A 159 13.77 0.29 -16.27
N ILE A 160 13.70 -1.04 -16.36
CA ILE A 160 14.57 -1.85 -17.22
C ILE A 160 14.30 -1.54 -18.69
N ALA A 161 13.03 -1.44 -19.09
CA ALA A 161 12.67 -1.07 -20.44
C ALA A 161 13.17 0.34 -20.83
N GLN A 162 13.12 1.29 -19.89
CA GLN A 162 13.67 2.63 -20.11
C GLN A 162 15.20 2.62 -20.23
N MET A 163 15.90 1.81 -19.43
CA MET A 163 17.35 1.61 -19.58
C MET A 163 17.70 0.99 -20.95
N ALA A 164 16.94 -0.02 -21.37
CA ALA A 164 17.13 -0.66 -22.69
C ALA A 164 16.94 0.32 -23.86
N ARG A 165 15.92 1.18 -23.80
CA ARG A 165 15.70 2.24 -24.80
C ARG A 165 16.85 3.24 -24.88
N ARG A 166 17.61 3.42 -23.80
CA ARG A 166 18.82 4.26 -23.74
C ARG A 166 20.09 3.50 -24.15
N GLY A 167 19.96 2.25 -24.62
CA GLY A 167 21.05 1.41 -25.12
C GLY A 167 21.89 0.74 -24.01
N ARG A 168 21.53 0.87 -22.72
CA ARG A 168 22.27 0.27 -21.62
C ARG A 168 21.34 -0.27 -20.55
N VAL A 169 21.52 -1.55 -20.18
CA VAL A 169 20.83 -2.17 -19.05
C VAL A 169 21.88 -2.58 -18.02
N TYR A 170 21.72 -2.07 -16.79
CA TYR A 170 22.60 -2.43 -15.68
C TYR A 170 22.04 -3.64 -14.96
N LEU A 171 22.78 -4.74 -14.96
CA LEU A 171 22.44 -5.98 -14.26
C LEU A 171 23.26 -6.07 -12.99
N LEU A 172 22.60 -6.02 -11.83
CA LEU A 172 23.29 -6.21 -10.54
C LEU A 172 23.67 -7.68 -10.32
N ARG A 173 22.91 -8.61 -10.89
CA ARG A 173 23.16 -10.06 -10.88
C ARG A 173 22.80 -10.65 -12.23
N PRO A 174 23.76 -11.03 -13.08
CA PRO A 174 23.49 -11.57 -14.43
C PRO A 174 22.62 -12.82 -14.43
N GLN A 175 22.68 -13.64 -13.37
CA GLN A 175 21.89 -14.87 -13.22
C GLN A 175 20.69 -14.70 -12.28
N GLY A 176 20.39 -13.46 -11.87
CA GLY A 176 19.24 -13.14 -11.01
C GLY A 176 17.93 -13.51 -11.73
N ARG A 177 17.05 -14.20 -11.02
CA ARG A 177 15.69 -14.49 -11.50
C ARG A 177 14.74 -13.48 -10.89
N LEU A 178 13.85 -12.93 -11.71
CA LEU A 178 12.76 -12.07 -11.30
C LEU A 178 11.45 -12.84 -11.50
N ASN A 179 10.56 -12.75 -10.52
CA ASN A 179 9.21 -13.29 -10.61
C ASN A 179 8.21 -12.18 -10.27
N PRO A 180 7.99 -11.23 -11.19
CA PRO A 180 7.12 -10.09 -10.94
C PRO A 180 5.66 -10.53 -10.87
N ILE A 181 4.86 -9.76 -10.10
CA ILE A 181 3.42 -9.95 -9.95
C ILE A 181 2.67 -8.70 -10.44
N HIS A 182 1.46 -8.88 -10.96
CA HIS A 182 0.59 -7.75 -11.30
C HIS A 182 -0.15 -7.23 -10.06
N GLY A 183 -0.40 -5.92 -9.99
CA GLY A 183 -1.11 -5.32 -8.85
C GLY A 183 -2.52 -5.86 -8.66
N ALA A 184 -3.21 -6.24 -9.74
CA ALA A 184 -4.53 -6.85 -9.68
C ALA A 184 -4.50 -8.25 -9.04
N ASP A 185 -3.44 -9.04 -9.26
CA ASP A 185 -3.30 -10.37 -8.67
C ASP A 185 -3.02 -10.27 -7.17
N VAL A 186 -2.22 -9.28 -6.75
CA VAL A 186 -2.03 -8.98 -5.32
C VAL A 186 -3.35 -8.55 -4.65
N ALA A 187 -4.17 -7.77 -5.36
CA ALA A 187 -5.45 -7.31 -4.83
C ALA A 187 -6.53 -8.42 -4.80
N ALA A 188 -6.40 -9.41 -5.67
CA ALA A 188 -7.32 -10.55 -5.73
C ALA A 188 -7.09 -11.57 -4.62
N TYR A 189 -5.85 -11.66 -4.15
CA TYR A 189 -5.41 -12.53 -3.06
C TYR A 189 -6.04 -12.12 -1.73
#